data_940893476c65134f094dfb4d71bdc10f
#
_entry.id   940893476c65134f094dfb4d71bdc10f
#
_cell.length_a   1.000
_cell.length_b   1.000
_cell.length_c   1.000
_cell.angle_alpha   90.00
_cell.angle_beta   90.00
_cell.angle_gamma   90.00
#
_symmetry.space_group_name_H-M   'P 1'
#
loop_
_entity.id
_entity.type
_entity.pdbx_description
1 polymer ?
#
loop_
_entity_poly.entity_id
_entity_poly.type
_entity_poly.pdbx_seq_one_letter_code
_entity_poly.pdbx_strand_id
1 'polypeptide(L)'
;MPRHWVDMDDLAVASDEYRDVWVAAFTTAGVESNALRTGVDKASTYEVDGRFERVGTINIILITNASLTEAATARALITITEAKCAALQDLGITSSYTPGLIATGGTGTDNVMVVPGNGIRITYTGGHSKIGELIGRVVYESVKEALNRHRANTRYRPT
;
A
#
# COMPACT_ATOMS: atom_id res chain seq x y z
N MET A 1 -5.10 20.68 17.37
CA MET A 1 -5.72 19.68 16.48
C MET A 1 -4.61 18.83 15.88
N PRO A 2 -4.47 17.57 16.20
CA PRO A 2 -3.48 16.72 15.55
C PRO A 2 -3.88 16.54 14.09
N ARG A 3 -3.05 17.03 13.19
CA ARG A 3 -3.23 16.84 11.74
C ARG A 3 -2.59 15.50 11.38
N HIS A 4 -3.38 14.46 11.25
CA HIS A 4 -2.92 13.19 10.66
C HIS A 4 -2.95 13.31 9.12
N TRP A 5 -2.14 14.21 8.58
CA TRP A 5 -1.82 14.21 7.17
C TRP A 5 -0.69 13.21 6.97
N VAL A 6 -0.78 12.43 5.91
CA VAL A 6 0.38 11.70 5.45
C VAL A 6 1.43 12.74 5.09
N ASP A 7 2.58 12.69 5.76
CA ASP A 7 3.66 13.62 5.49
C ASP A 7 4.36 13.21 4.20
N MET A 8 4.61 14.18 3.32
CA MET A 8 5.36 13.91 2.09
C MET A 8 6.82 13.52 2.38
N ASP A 9 7.33 13.83 3.56
CA ASP A 9 8.64 13.37 4.03
C ASP A 9 8.66 11.84 4.25
N ASP A 10 7.50 11.21 4.41
CA ASP A 10 7.34 9.76 4.53
C ASP A 10 7.19 9.07 3.16
N LEU A 11 7.15 9.82 2.05
CA LEU A 11 7.01 9.26 0.71
C LEU A 11 8.20 8.36 0.36
N ALA A 12 7.92 7.12 0.07
CA ALA A 12 8.88 6.16 -0.48
C ALA A 12 8.58 5.88 -1.95
N VAL A 13 9.62 5.72 -2.73
CA VAL A 13 9.53 5.38 -4.17
C VAL A 13 10.40 4.16 -4.43
N ALA A 14 9.82 3.16 -5.09
CA ALA A 14 10.56 2.01 -5.62
C ALA A 14 10.21 1.82 -7.10
N SER A 15 11.19 1.46 -7.91
CA SER A 15 11.00 1.19 -9.33
C SER A 15 11.83 -0.01 -9.76
N ASP A 16 11.32 -0.74 -10.74
CA ASP A 16 11.99 -1.90 -11.34
C ASP A 16 11.58 -2.01 -12.80
N GLU A 17 12.39 -2.68 -13.59
CA GLU A 17 12.17 -2.82 -15.03
C GLU A 17 12.58 -4.21 -15.54
N TYR A 18 11.95 -4.62 -16.61
CA TYR A 18 12.34 -5.78 -17.38
C TYR A 18 12.11 -5.53 -18.87
N ARG A 19 13.19 -5.51 -19.66
CA ARG A 19 13.17 -5.14 -21.08
C ARG A 19 12.55 -3.74 -21.25
N ASP A 20 11.50 -3.63 -22.05
CA ASP A 20 10.82 -2.35 -22.37
C ASP A 20 9.70 -1.99 -21.39
N VAL A 21 9.49 -2.77 -20.34
CA VAL A 21 8.46 -2.52 -19.32
C VAL A 21 9.10 -2.09 -18.01
N TRP A 22 8.65 -0.96 -17.49
CA TRP A 22 9.00 -0.51 -16.14
C TRP A 22 7.76 -0.29 -15.29
N VAL A 23 7.94 -0.40 -13.99
CA VAL A 23 6.92 -0.16 -12.96
C VAL A 23 7.54 0.68 -11.85
N ALA A 24 6.80 1.65 -11.32
CA ALA A 24 7.19 2.43 -10.15
C ALA A 24 6.03 2.52 -9.17
N ALA A 25 6.31 2.38 -7.88
CA ALA A 25 5.36 2.57 -6.80
C ALA A 25 5.77 3.78 -5.94
N PHE A 26 4.81 4.65 -5.67
CA PHE A 26 4.90 5.80 -4.78
C PHE A 26 4.01 5.50 -3.58
N THR A 27 4.60 5.40 -2.40
CA THR A 27 3.88 4.93 -1.21
C THR A 27 4.10 5.86 -0.03
N THR A 28 3.00 6.18 0.66
CA THR A 28 3.02 6.75 2.00
C THR A 28 2.28 5.81 2.93
N ALA A 29 2.79 5.60 4.15
CA ALA A 29 2.20 4.61 5.06
C ALA A 29 2.33 5.03 6.52
N GLY A 30 1.20 4.93 7.27
CA GLY A 30 1.14 5.09 8.72
C GLY A 30 0.15 4.10 9.32
N VAL A 31 0.58 3.32 10.31
CA VAL A 31 -0.16 2.17 10.87
C VAL A 31 -0.26 2.17 12.40
N GLU A 32 0.08 3.28 13.08
CA GLU A 32 0.26 3.31 14.54
C GLU A 32 -1.03 3.07 15.33
N SER A 33 -2.19 3.48 14.80
CA SER A 33 -3.44 3.49 15.56
C SER A 33 -4.57 2.65 14.96
N ASN A 34 -4.38 2.12 13.76
CA ASN A 34 -5.49 1.52 13.00
C ASN A 34 -5.08 0.34 12.11
N ALA A 35 -3.89 -0.22 12.36
CA ALA A 35 -3.51 -1.48 11.71
C ALA A 35 -4.52 -2.58 12.07
N LEU A 36 -5.03 -3.28 11.07
CA LEU A 36 -6.05 -4.30 11.27
C LEU A 36 -5.76 -5.59 10.48
N ARG A 37 -6.34 -6.67 10.96
CA ARG A 37 -6.40 -7.95 10.23
C ARG A 37 -7.80 -8.15 9.69
N THR A 38 -7.98 -7.88 8.41
CA THR A 38 -9.26 -8.05 7.72
C THR A 38 -9.78 -9.48 7.87
N GLY A 39 -11.06 -9.64 8.19
CA GLY A 39 -11.69 -10.93 8.40
C GLY A 39 -11.61 -11.47 9.84
N VAL A 40 -10.81 -10.84 10.72
CA VAL A 40 -10.65 -11.24 12.13
C VAL A 40 -11.02 -10.10 13.07
N ASP A 41 -10.41 -8.92 12.87
CA ASP A 41 -10.69 -7.76 13.70
C ASP A 41 -12.11 -7.22 13.44
N LYS A 42 -12.74 -6.74 14.50
CA LYS A 42 -14.04 -6.08 14.42
C LYS A 42 -13.81 -4.60 14.10
N ALA A 43 -14.56 -4.09 13.13
CA ALA A 43 -14.57 -2.66 12.85
C ALA A 43 -15.10 -1.88 14.06
N SER A 44 -14.42 -0.78 14.39
CA SER A 44 -14.82 0.13 15.46
C SER A 44 -15.71 1.27 14.98
N THR A 45 -15.76 1.50 13.68
CA THR A 45 -16.51 2.58 13.04
C THR A 45 -17.36 2.04 11.91
N TYR A 46 -18.48 2.72 11.64
CA TYR A 46 -19.26 2.51 10.44
C TYR A 46 -19.52 3.86 9.76
N GLU A 47 -19.75 3.80 8.48
CA GLU A 47 -20.05 4.98 7.69
C GLU A 47 -21.47 5.46 7.97
N VAL A 48 -21.61 6.77 8.21
CA VAL A 48 -22.91 7.46 8.22
C VAL A 48 -22.78 8.71 7.36
N ASP A 49 -23.52 8.77 6.28
CA ASP A 49 -23.53 9.92 5.35
C ASP A 49 -22.14 10.34 4.86
N GLY A 50 -21.28 9.38 4.53
CA GLY A 50 -19.91 9.63 4.06
C GLY A 50 -18.93 10.13 5.12
N ARG A 51 -19.29 10.05 6.41
CA ARG A 51 -18.43 10.51 7.51
C ARG A 51 -17.80 9.33 8.23
N PHE A 52 -16.49 9.40 8.36
CA PHE A 52 -15.66 8.47 9.15
C PHE A 52 -14.83 9.24 10.17
N GLU A 53 -14.48 8.60 11.28
CA GLU A 53 -13.43 9.11 12.15
C GLU A 53 -12.08 8.98 11.45
N ARG A 54 -11.17 9.94 11.72
CA ARG A 54 -9.86 10.00 11.07
C ARG A 54 -8.93 8.95 11.67
N VAL A 55 -8.30 8.17 10.78
CA VAL A 55 -7.36 7.11 11.10
C VAL A 55 -6.15 7.21 10.15
N GLY A 56 -5.02 6.59 10.48
CA GLY A 56 -3.89 6.45 9.57
C GLY A 56 -4.26 5.74 8.27
N THR A 57 -3.40 5.77 7.26
CA THR A 57 -3.69 5.17 5.95
C THR A 57 -2.40 4.73 5.25
N ILE A 58 -2.56 3.84 4.28
CA ILE A 58 -1.53 3.49 3.30
C ILE A 58 -2.03 3.92 1.93
N ASN A 59 -1.29 4.80 1.26
CA ASN A 59 -1.61 5.21 -0.10
C ASN A 59 -0.53 4.70 -1.05
N ILE A 60 -0.94 4.03 -2.12
CA ILE A 60 -0.03 3.47 -3.13
C ILE A 60 -0.47 3.97 -4.50
N ILE A 61 0.43 4.64 -5.21
CA ILE A 61 0.26 5.00 -6.62
C ILE A 61 1.23 4.14 -7.43
N LEU A 62 0.71 3.25 -8.25
CA LEU A 62 1.48 2.42 -9.17
C LEU A 62 1.44 3.03 -10.56
N ILE A 63 2.59 3.28 -11.14
CA ILE A 63 2.74 3.81 -12.50
C ILE A 63 3.51 2.81 -13.36
N THR A 64 3.10 2.62 -14.59
CA THR A 64 3.84 1.81 -15.57
C THR A 64 3.75 2.44 -16.97
N ASN A 65 4.75 2.21 -17.81
CA ASN A 65 4.67 2.57 -19.22
C ASN A 65 3.80 1.60 -20.05
N ALA A 66 3.48 0.43 -19.52
CA ALA A 66 2.64 -0.55 -20.21
C ALA A 66 1.19 -0.06 -20.33
N SER A 67 0.55 -0.38 -21.44
CA SER A 67 -0.90 -0.25 -21.63
C SER A 67 -1.59 -1.45 -21.02
N LEU A 68 -2.37 -1.26 -19.96
CA LEU A 68 -3.09 -2.33 -19.28
C LEU A 68 -4.53 -2.41 -19.78
N THR A 69 -5.04 -3.62 -20.02
CA THR A 69 -6.49 -3.81 -20.18
C THR A 69 -7.21 -3.55 -18.86
N GLU A 70 -8.51 -3.32 -18.88
CA GLU A 70 -9.33 -3.17 -17.67
C GLU A 70 -9.18 -4.39 -16.74
N ALA A 71 -9.19 -5.59 -17.28
CA ALA A 71 -8.98 -6.82 -16.52
C ALA A 71 -7.58 -6.88 -15.90
N ALA A 72 -6.54 -6.46 -16.64
CA ALA A 72 -5.17 -6.38 -16.10
C ALA A 72 -5.05 -5.32 -15.00
N THR A 73 -5.70 -4.16 -15.17
CA THR A 73 -5.76 -3.11 -14.15
C THR A 73 -6.45 -3.58 -12.88
N ALA A 74 -7.60 -4.25 -13.01
CA ALA A 74 -8.30 -4.84 -11.88
C ALA A 74 -7.46 -5.92 -11.17
N ARG A 75 -6.77 -6.77 -11.93
CA ARG A 75 -5.88 -7.79 -11.37
C ARG A 75 -4.65 -7.17 -10.68
N ALA A 76 -4.13 -6.04 -11.15
CA ALA A 76 -3.03 -5.33 -10.52
C ALA A 76 -3.39 -4.90 -9.08
N LEU A 77 -4.62 -4.47 -8.82
CA LEU A 77 -5.08 -4.13 -7.46
C LEU A 77 -4.95 -5.31 -6.48
N ILE A 78 -5.20 -6.52 -6.95
CA ILE A 78 -5.03 -7.74 -6.13
C ILE A 78 -3.53 -7.96 -5.85
N THR A 79 -2.67 -7.94 -6.88
CA THR A 79 -1.22 -8.14 -6.71
C THR A 79 -0.59 -7.07 -5.80
N ILE A 80 -1.02 -5.80 -5.93
CA ILE A 80 -0.60 -4.70 -5.04
C ILE A 80 -1.02 -5.00 -3.59
N THR A 81 -2.26 -5.45 -3.38
CA THR A 81 -2.75 -5.76 -2.04
C THR A 81 -2.00 -6.93 -1.42
N GLU A 82 -1.74 -8.00 -2.20
CA GLU A 82 -0.95 -9.16 -1.77
C GLU A 82 0.46 -8.73 -1.34
N ALA A 83 1.15 -7.89 -2.11
CA ALA A 83 2.48 -7.38 -1.80
C ALA A 83 2.49 -6.47 -0.56
N LYS A 84 1.51 -5.58 -0.42
CA LYS A 84 1.32 -4.77 0.78
C LYS A 84 1.15 -5.64 2.02
N CYS A 85 0.30 -6.66 1.96
CA CYS A 85 0.07 -7.57 3.08
C CYS A 85 1.34 -8.33 3.47
N ALA A 86 2.13 -8.80 2.49
CA ALA A 86 3.41 -9.45 2.74
C ALA A 86 4.39 -8.50 3.43
N ALA A 87 4.49 -7.24 2.99
CA ALA A 87 5.36 -6.24 3.62
C ALA A 87 4.97 -5.97 5.09
N LEU A 88 3.68 -5.86 5.39
CA LEU A 88 3.19 -5.67 6.76
C LEU A 88 3.51 -6.89 7.64
N GLN A 89 3.35 -8.09 7.10
CA GLN A 89 3.66 -9.34 7.79
C GLN A 89 5.15 -9.45 8.11
N ASP A 90 6.02 -9.19 7.15
CA ASP A 90 7.47 -9.30 7.32
C ASP A 90 8.03 -8.23 8.27
N LEU A 91 7.39 -7.06 8.36
CA LEU A 91 7.71 -6.03 9.35
C LEU A 91 7.13 -6.31 10.74
N GLY A 92 6.37 -7.40 10.91
CA GLY A 92 5.74 -7.75 12.18
C GLY A 92 4.73 -6.71 12.67
N ILE A 93 4.04 -6.02 11.75
CA ILE A 93 3.01 -5.05 12.12
C ILE A 93 1.87 -5.79 12.80
N THR A 94 1.56 -5.41 14.05
CA THR A 94 0.47 -6.03 14.82
C THR A 94 -0.82 -5.22 14.73
N SER A 95 -1.95 -5.92 14.86
CA SER A 95 -3.27 -5.29 14.91
C SER A 95 -3.37 -4.32 16.08
N SER A 96 -3.94 -3.15 15.82
CA SER A 96 -4.28 -2.17 16.86
C SER A 96 -5.55 -2.58 17.65
N TYR A 97 -6.27 -3.60 17.18
CA TYR A 97 -7.55 -4.06 17.76
C TYR A 97 -7.41 -5.37 18.53
N THR A 98 -6.57 -6.28 18.03
CA THR A 98 -6.34 -7.60 18.66
C THR A 98 -4.84 -7.76 18.97
N PRO A 99 -4.43 -7.63 20.24
CA PRO A 99 -3.03 -7.71 20.64
C PRO A 99 -2.36 -9.02 20.17
N GLY A 100 -1.13 -8.92 19.64
CA GLY A 100 -0.33 -10.06 19.20
C GLY A 100 -0.72 -10.65 17.85
N LEU A 101 -1.80 -10.22 17.23
CA LEU A 101 -2.21 -10.65 15.90
C LEU A 101 -1.52 -9.82 14.82
N ILE A 102 -0.91 -10.46 13.83
CA ILE A 102 -0.28 -9.74 12.71
C ILE A 102 -1.36 -9.07 11.85
N ALA A 103 -1.22 -7.77 11.64
CA ALA A 103 -2.12 -6.98 10.81
C ALA A 103 -1.77 -7.16 9.33
N THR A 104 -2.55 -7.94 8.62
CA THR A 104 -2.35 -8.18 7.17
C THR A 104 -3.37 -7.42 6.30
N GLY A 105 -4.29 -6.69 6.90
CA GLY A 105 -5.35 -5.97 6.20
C GLY A 105 -5.01 -4.50 5.87
N GLY A 106 -3.91 -3.97 6.39
CA GLY A 106 -3.59 -2.55 6.29
C GLY A 106 -4.29 -1.72 7.35
N THR A 107 -4.88 -0.59 6.99
CA THR A 107 -5.47 0.37 7.95
C THR A 107 -6.99 0.52 7.83
N GLY A 108 -7.63 -0.23 6.94
CA GLY A 108 -9.07 -0.09 6.66
C GLY A 108 -9.43 1.14 5.80
N THR A 109 -8.50 2.07 5.61
CA THR A 109 -8.67 3.29 4.79
C THR A 109 -7.64 3.37 3.65
N ASP A 110 -6.98 2.26 3.35
CA ASP A 110 -5.95 2.21 2.32
C ASP A 110 -6.50 2.56 0.94
N ASN A 111 -5.70 3.29 0.16
CA ASN A 111 -6.03 3.64 -1.20
C ASN A 111 -4.96 3.13 -2.16
N VAL A 112 -5.42 2.66 -3.31
CA VAL A 112 -4.57 2.21 -4.41
C VAL A 112 -5.01 2.86 -5.70
N MET A 113 -4.05 3.44 -6.43
CA MET A 113 -4.24 3.98 -7.77
C MET A 113 -3.29 3.27 -8.72
N VAL A 114 -3.80 2.84 -9.87
CA VAL A 114 -2.99 2.27 -10.96
C VAL A 114 -3.07 3.20 -12.16
N VAL A 115 -1.90 3.66 -12.62
CA VAL A 115 -1.74 4.58 -13.75
C VAL A 115 -1.03 3.85 -14.89
N PRO A 116 -1.75 3.28 -15.85
CA PRO A 116 -1.15 2.65 -17.01
C PRO A 116 -0.63 3.69 -18.01
N GLY A 117 0.39 3.31 -18.76
CA GLY A 117 0.90 4.07 -19.90
C GLY A 117 0.22 3.66 -21.22
N ASN A 118 0.92 3.97 -22.31
CA ASN A 118 0.49 3.67 -23.69
C ASN A 118 1.48 2.79 -24.46
N GLY A 119 2.40 2.12 -23.75
CA GLY A 119 3.39 1.22 -24.34
C GLY A 119 2.84 -0.15 -24.69
N ILE A 120 3.63 -1.20 -24.49
CA ILE A 120 3.24 -2.57 -24.78
C ILE A 120 1.93 -2.95 -24.07
N ARG A 121 1.02 -3.59 -24.82
CA ARG A 121 -0.28 -4.00 -24.29
C ARG A 121 -0.16 -5.26 -23.43
N ILE A 122 -0.62 -5.18 -22.18
CA ILE A 122 -0.62 -6.27 -21.21
C ILE A 122 -2.05 -6.60 -20.78
N THR A 123 -2.38 -7.89 -20.76
CA THR A 123 -3.73 -8.39 -20.44
C THR A 123 -3.81 -9.07 -19.09
N TYR A 124 -2.68 -9.29 -18.41
CA TYR A 124 -2.62 -10.01 -17.13
C TYR A 124 -1.45 -9.52 -16.27
N THR A 125 -1.73 -9.26 -14.98
CA THR A 125 -0.78 -8.69 -14.01
C THR A 125 -0.68 -9.48 -12.69
N GLY A 126 -1.04 -10.77 -12.70
CA GLY A 126 -0.88 -11.66 -11.55
C GLY A 126 0.59 -11.95 -11.24
N GLY A 127 0.91 -12.25 -9.99
CA GLY A 127 2.28 -12.33 -9.46
C GLY A 127 3.23 -13.33 -10.15
N HIS A 128 2.71 -14.29 -10.91
CA HIS A 128 3.55 -15.22 -11.71
C HIS A 128 3.85 -14.72 -13.14
N SER A 129 3.30 -13.58 -13.56
CA SER A 129 3.70 -12.88 -14.78
C SER A 129 4.85 -11.93 -14.48
N LYS A 130 5.70 -11.61 -15.49
CA LYS A 130 6.84 -10.73 -15.26
C LYS A 130 6.40 -9.34 -14.76
N ILE A 131 5.38 -8.74 -15.32
CA ILE A 131 4.88 -7.45 -14.81
C ILE A 131 4.29 -7.59 -13.42
N GLY A 132 3.61 -8.69 -13.10
CA GLY A 132 3.09 -8.95 -11.76
C GLY A 132 4.20 -9.12 -10.72
N GLU A 133 5.32 -9.77 -11.09
CA GLU A 133 6.54 -9.84 -10.27
C GLU A 133 7.10 -8.44 -10.00
N LEU A 134 7.24 -7.59 -11.05
CA LEU A 134 7.71 -6.22 -10.90
C LEU A 134 6.78 -5.40 -9.97
N ILE A 135 5.47 -5.47 -10.20
CA ILE A 135 4.46 -4.82 -9.34
C ILE A 135 4.62 -5.26 -7.88
N GLY A 136 4.69 -6.58 -7.66
CA GLY A 136 4.83 -7.13 -6.31
C GLY A 136 6.08 -6.61 -5.61
N ARG A 137 7.23 -6.61 -6.31
CA ARG A 137 8.51 -6.16 -5.76
C ARG A 137 8.50 -4.68 -5.40
N VAL A 138 8.12 -3.80 -6.33
CA VAL A 138 8.16 -2.35 -6.07
C VAL A 138 7.18 -1.92 -4.98
N VAL A 139 6.01 -2.56 -4.91
CA VAL A 139 5.03 -2.28 -3.85
C VAL A 139 5.55 -2.78 -2.50
N TYR A 140 6.06 -4.01 -2.44
CA TYR A 140 6.63 -4.56 -1.21
C TYR A 140 7.75 -3.66 -0.66
N GLU A 141 8.71 -3.26 -1.49
CA GLU A 141 9.83 -2.41 -1.07
C GLU A 141 9.36 -0.99 -0.68
N SER A 142 8.48 -0.37 -1.47
CA SER A 142 8.02 0.99 -1.15
C SER A 142 7.18 1.05 0.12
N VAL A 143 6.37 0.04 0.40
CA VAL A 143 5.60 -0.03 1.66
C VAL A 143 6.53 -0.19 2.85
N LYS A 144 7.53 -1.07 2.78
CA LYS A 144 8.53 -1.24 3.84
C LYS A 144 9.29 0.05 4.12
N GLU A 145 9.75 0.71 3.08
CA GLU A 145 10.50 1.97 3.21
C GLU A 145 9.62 3.10 3.76
N ALA A 146 8.38 3.26 3.29
CA ALA A 146 7.46 4.27 3.78
C ALA A 146 7.19 4.10 5.28
N LEU A 147 6.96 2.87 5.75
CA LEU A 147 6.77 2.57 7.17
C LEU A 147 8.02 2.85 8.00
N ASN A 148 9.20 2.56 7.47
CA ASN A 148 10.46 2.85 8.17
C ASN A 148 10.69 4.36 8.30
N ARG A 149 10.44 5.14 7.24
CA ARG A 149 10.51 6.61 7.26
C ARG A 149 9.53 7.20 8.26
N HIS A 150 8.29 6.77 8.21
CA HIS A 150 7.25 7.22 9.13
C HIS A 150 7.63 6.97 10.60
N ARG A 151 8.15 5.79 10.93
CA ARG A 151 8.64 5.45 12.27
C ARG A 151 9.83 6.32 12.69
N ALA A 152 10.75 6.62 11.79
CA ALA A 152 11.89 7.51 12.06
C ALA A 152 11.41 8.93 12.34
N ASN A 153 10.54 9.49 11.48
CA ASN A 153 10.03 10.84 11.60
C ASN A 153 9.14 11.04 12.85
N THR A 154 8.35 10.02 13.22
CA THR A 154 7.51 10.07 14.43
C THR A 154 8.34 10.10 15.70
N ARG A 155 9.50 9.45 15.74
CA ARG A 155 10.42 9.48 16.91
C ARG A 155 11.11 10.84 17.10
N TYR A 156 11.24 11.64 16.05
CA TYR A 156 11.90 12.95 16.07
C TYR A 156 10.94 14.14 16.22
N ARG A 157 9.62 13.94 16.27
CA ARG A 157 8.68 15.04 16.51
C ARG A 157 8.67 15.41 17.99
N PRO A 158 9.14 16.61 18.41
CA PRO A 158 8.96 17.07 19.77
C PRO A 158 7.46 17.23 20.06
N THR A 159 7.05 16.76 21.22
CA THR A 159 5.70 16.90 21.78
C THR A 159 5.31 18.37 21.98
#